data_743dbd1e71040915ea530d87e690a3ba
#
_entry.id   743dbd1e71040915ea530d87e690a3ba
#
_cell.length_a   1.000
_cell.length_b   1.000
_cell.length_c   1.000
_cell.angle_alpha   90.00
_cell.angle_beta   90.00
_cell.angle_gamma   90.00
#
_symmetry.space_group_name_H-M   'P 1'
#
loop_
_entity.id
_entity.type
_entity.pdbx_description
1 polymer ?
#
loop_
_entity_poly.entity_id
_entity_poly.type
_entity_poly.pdbx_seq_one_letter_code
_entity_poly.pdbx_strand_id
1 'polypeptide(L)'
;MGWVDLIIFIIVVLAGVRGFAEGAIRQVAGLVGIAGGFLLGAAVAPTLSGVITKSGWRPAIALFIVLIITVLGGIAGGVVGSLIKHVVRAMMLGIVDRIAGVVVGAGGALIMCWLVAGLLTSTTWGSVATGIQKSSILASMDHVMPPVPNIEAKVQSLFHSAGVPNIFADVVTPTLPPTVKPDKLGPLVDGLGQPGNVVKVLANGACADESEGTAFYVTSDEVLTNAHVVAGQKHVTVNGATAVVALYDAKNDLAVLRVHQSESPLSFLSSEPSRGTAVRVIGFPLNGSRTEAPGYYEGELTGAGRGIYNQTLFIKTVLDLEVNVNPGNSGSPVLVGGRVAGIVESKSISQTSIGYAIPDSVIRADLAKTPATGSVSTQTCLP
;
A
#
# COMPACT_ATOMS: atom_id res chain seq x y z
N MET A 1 -15.14 -10.40 26.26
CA MET A 1 -15.22 -9.00 25.81
C MET A 1 -13.95 -8.30 26.24
N GLY A 2 -13.20 -7.75 25.30
CA GLY A 2 -12.01 -6.97 25.55
C GLY A 2 -12.34 -5.53 25.93
N TRP A 3 -11.36 -4.76 26.40
CA TRP A 3 -11.53 -3.33 26.68
C TRP A 3 -11.91 -2.53 25.41
N VAL A 4 -11.50 -3.00 24.23
CA VAL A 4 -11.90 -2.43 22.92
C VAL A 4 -13.39 -2.64 22.69
N ASP A 5 -13.93 -3.84 22.96
CA ASP A 5 -15.36 -4.11 22.82
C ASP A 5 -16.19 -3.19 23.74
N LEU A 6 -15.70 -2.92 24.95
CA LEU A 6 -16.38 -2.00 25.87
C LEU A 6 -16.40 -0.56 25.32
N ILE A 7 -15.31 -0.08 24.77
CA ILE A 7 -15.24 1.26 24.16
C ILE A 7 -16.19 1.34 22.96
N ILE A 8 -16.17 0.35 22.07
CA ILE A 8 -17.06 0.29 20.90
C ILE A 8 -18.52 0.27 21.37
N PHE A 9 -18.84 -0.53 22.36
CA PHE A 9 -20.21 -0.60 22.91
C PHE A 9 -20.69 0.76 23.44
N ILE A 10 -19.84 1.46 24.22
CA ILE A 10 -20.17 2.80 24.72
C ILE A 10 -20.40 3.79 23.56
N ILE A 11 -19.52 3.82 22.56
CA ILE A 11 -19.65 4.69 21.40
C ILE A 11 -20.95 4.41 20.63
N VAL A 12 -21.26 3.14 20.40
CA VAL A 12 -22.47 2.70 19.68
C VAL A 12 -23.75 3.08 20.44
N VAL A 13 -23.77 2.89 21.77
CA VAL A 13 -24.91 3.29 22.60
C VAL A 13 -25.11 4.80 22.57
N LEU A 14 -24.04 5.59 22.77
CA LEU A 14 -24.12 7.06 22.72
C LEU A 14 -24.56 7.56 21.34
N ALA A 15 -24.07 6.95 20.26
CA ALA A 15 -24.49 7.27 18.90
C ALA A 15 -25.95 6.89 18.63
N GLY A 16 -26.43 5.78 19.18
CA GLY A 16 -27.83 5.38 19.12
C GLY A 16 -28.76 6.35 19.85
N VAL A 17 -28.40 6.75 21.08
CA VAL A 17 -29.15 7.77 21.86
C VAL A 17 -29.21 9.11 21.12
N ARG A 18 -28.07 9.56 20.59
CA ARG A 18 -28.01 10.77 19.75
C ARG A 18 -28.87 10.60 18.50
N GLY A 19 -28.81 9.42 17.90
CA GLY A 19 -29.62 9.07 16.73
C GLY A 19 -31.11 9.17 16.97
N PHE A 20 -31.58 8.73 18.14
CA PHE A 20 -32.96 8.90 18.56
C PHE A 20 -33.35 10.39 18.68
N ALA A 21 -32.50 11.22 19.22
CA ALA A 21 -32.74 12.65 19.35
C ALA A 21 -32.75 13.38 17.98
N GLU A 22 -31.83 13.05 17.11
CA GLU A 22 -31.67 13.71 15.81
C GLU A 22 -32.64 13.19 14.73
N GLY A 23 -32.99 11.89 14.75
CA GLY A 23 -33.76 11.20 13.74
C GLY A 23 -32.91 10.76 12.53
N ALA A 24 -33.40 9.77 11.80
CA ALA A 24 -32.69 9.17 10.66
C ALA A 24 -32.47 10.16 9.51
N ILE A 25 -33.49 10.94 9.19
CA ILE A 25 -33.46 11.85 8.03
C ILE A 25 -32.31 12.84 8.14
N ARG A 26 -32.14 13.45 9.32
CA ARG A 26 -31.05 14.42 9.53
C ARG A 26 -29.69 13.75 9.48
N GLN A 27 -29.53 12.56 10.02
CA GLN A 27 -28.29 11.80 10.00
C GLN A 27 -27.91 11.38 8.60
N VAL A 28 -28.86 10.78 7.84
CA VAL A 28 -28.62 10.34 6.46
C VAL A 28 -28.26 11.52 5.57
N ALA A 29 -28.97 12.65 5.69
CA ALA A 29 -28.65 13.86 4.95
C ALA A 29 -27.26 14.40 5.32
N GLY A 30 -26.87 14.36 6.60
CA GLY A 30 -25.53 14.71 7.06
C GLY A 30 -24.45 13.80 6.47
N LEU A 31 -24.67 12.48 6.47
CA LEU A 31 -23.74 11.50 5.87
C LEU A 31 -23.59 11.70 4.36
N VAL A 32 -24.70 11.93 3.64
CA VAL A 32 -24.68 12.26 2.22
C VAL A 32 -23.90 13.56 1.98
N GLY A 33 -24.09 14.56 2.85
CA GLY A 33 -23.35 15.80 2.80
C GLY A 33 -21.85 15.62 3.05
N ILE A 34 -21.46 14.76 4.01
CA ILE A 34 -20.05 14.40 4.27
C ILE A 34 -19.45 13.71 3.03
N ALA A 35 -20.14 12.70 2.49
CA ALA A 35 -19.67 11.98 1.30
C ALA A 35 -19.52 12.91 0.08
N GLY A 36 -20.53 13.73 -0.18
CA GLY A 36 -20.50 14.72 -1.27
C GLY A 36 -19.41 15.78 -1.07
N GLY A 37 -19.25 16.27 0.17
CA GLY A 37 -18.18 17.19 0.54
C GLY A 37 -16.79 16.60 0.37
N PHE A 38 -16.62 15.34 0.74
CA PHE A 38 -15.36 14.62 0.54
C PHE A 38 -15.02 14.47 -0.95
N LEU A 39 -15.97 14.03 -1.77
CA LEU A 39 -15.77 13.88 -3.22
C LEU A 39 -15.47 15.23 -3.89
N LEU A 40 -16.20 16.27 -3.52
CA LEU A 40 -15.95 17.62 -4.02
C LEU A 40 -14.58 18.15 -3.56
N GLY A 41 -14.25 17.95 -2.28
CA GLY A 41 -12.96 18.33 -1.72
C GLY A 41 -11.80 17.65 -2.41
N ALA A 42 -11.90 16.34 -2.65
CA ALA A 42 -10.89 15.56 -3.37
C ALA A 42 -10.73 16.03 -4.83
N ALA A 43 -11.82 16.39 -5.50
CA ALA A 43 -11.78 16.89 -6.88
C ALA A 43 -11.15 18.29 -7.00
N VAL A 44 -11.37 19.17 -6.00
CA VAL A 44 -10.94 20.58 -6.03
C VAL A 44 -9.56 20.80 -5.39
N ALA A 45 -9.17 19.96 -4.42
CA ALA A 45 -7.92 20.10 -3.69
C ALA A 45 -6.66 20.15 -4.57
N PRO A 46 -6.49 19.32 -5.63
CA PRO A 46 -5.32 19.38 -6.50
C PRO A 46 -5.18 20.73 -7.20
N THR A 47 -6.28 21.27 -7.71
CA THR A 47 -6.31 22.56 -8.42
C THR A 47 -5.97 23.73 -7.47
N LEU A 48 -6.56 23.77 -6.27
CA LEU A 48 -6.31 24.82 -5.31
C LEU A 48 -4.92 24.76 -4.67
N SER A 49 -4.43 23.55 -4.37
CA SER A 49 -3.07 23.39 -3.81
C SER A 49 -1.98 23.65 -4.84
N GLY A 50 -2.27 23.50 -6.14
CA GLY A 50 -1.36 23.80 -7.25
C GLY A 50 -0.93 25.27 -7.36
N VAL A 51 -1.74 26.20 -6.84
CA VAL A 51 -1.43 27.66 -6.82
C VAL A 51 -0.25 28.00 -5.90
N ILE A 52 0.11 27.08 -4.98
CA ILE A 52 1.14 27.33 -3.98
C ILE A 52 2.52 26.91 -4.50
N THR A 53 3.43 27.87 -4.59
CA THR A 53 4.77 27.71 -5.16
C THR A 53 5.73 26.88 -4.29
N LYS A 54 5.49 26.75 -2.96
CA LYS A 54 6.32 25.94 -2.04
C LYS A 54 5.88 24.47 -2.05
N SER A 55 6.63 23.62 -2.72
CA SER A 55 6.28 22.21 -2.99
C SER A 55 6.09 21.35 -1.72
N GLY A 56 6.81 21.60 -0.63
CA GLY A 56 6.75 20.80 0.60
C GLY A 56 5.44 20.91 1.41
N TRP A 57 4.64 21.98 1.21
CA TRP A 57 3.38 22.19 1.93
C TRP A 57 2.12 21.77 1.15
N ARG A 58 2.26 21.49 -0.14
CA ARG A 58 1.14 21.11 -1.01
C ARG A 58 0.28 19.96 -0.47
N PRO A 59 0.84 18.83 0.00
CA PRO A 59 0.04 17.71 0.51
C PRO A 59 -0.77 18.10 1.77
N ALA A 60 -0.15 18.84 2.69
CA ALA A 60 -0.82 19.29 3.92
C ALA A 60 -1.99 20.25 3.62
N ILE A 61 -1.82 21.13 2.65
CA ILE A 61 -2.85 22.09 2.22
C ILE A 61 -3.96 21.37 1.46
N ALA A 62 -3.64 20.41 0.58
CA ALA A 62 -4.64 19.59 -0.10
C ALA A 62 -5.50 18.83 0.91
N LEU A 63 -4.88 18.18 1.91
CA LEU A 63 -5.59 17.49 2.98
C LEU A 63 -6.50 18.45 3.78
N PHE A 64 -6.01 19.65 4.09
CA PHE A 64 -6.78 20.66 4.82
C PHE A 64 -8.00 21.15 4.02
N ILE A 65 -7.86 21.35 2.70
CA ILE A 65 -8.96 21.70 1.80
C ILE A 65 -10.02 20.60 1.79
N VAL A 66 -9.61 19.33 1.62
CA VAL A 66 -10.52 18.18 1.65
C VAL A 66 -11.27 18.13 2.97
N LEU A 67 -10.57 18.29 4.10
CA LEU A 67 -11.18 18.27 5.43
C LEU A 67 -12.22 19.37 5.61
N ILE A 68 -11.89 20.62 5.25
CA ILE A 68 -12.83 21.76 5.35
C ILE A 68 -14.07 21.51 4.51
N ILE A 69 -13.91 21.13 3.24
CA ILE A 69 -15.05 20.93 2.33
C ILE A 69 -15.92 19.76 2.81
N THR A 70 -15.31 18.70 3.34
CA THR A 70 -16.04 17.57 3.94
C THR A 70 -16.88 18.01 5.14
N VAL A 71 -16.31 18.79 6.04
CA VAL A 71 -17.01 19.32 7.22
C VAL A 71 -18.17 20.25 6.80
N LEU A 72 -17.93 21.17 5.87
CA LEU A 72 -18.95 22.07 5.33
C LEU A 72 -20.08 21.30 4.64
N GLY A 73 -19.74 20.25 3.89
CA GLY A 73 -20.70 19.34 3.28
C GLY A 73 -21.59 18.65 4.32
N GLY A 74 -21.00 18.16 5.41
CA GLY A 74 -21.73 17.55 6.53
C GLY A 74 -22.68 18.52 7.22
N ILE A 75 -22.24 19.75 7.46
CA ILE A 75 -23.07 20.81 8.04
C ILE A 75 -24.25 21.15 7.11
N ALA A 76 -23.97 21.37 5.83
CA ALA A 76 -25.01 21.68 4.83
C ALA A 76 -26.04 20.54 4.73
N GLY A 77 -25.58 19.27 4.66
CA GLY A 77 -26.45 18.11 4.66
C GLY A 77 -27.31 18.02 5.93
N GLY A 78 -26.74 18.29 7.10
CA GLY A 78 -27.45 18.32 8.37
C GLY A 78 -28.54 19.43 8.43
N VAL A 79 -28.25 20.60 7.86
CA VAL A 79 -29.24 21.69 7.73
C VAL A 79 -30.39 21.27 6.80
N VAL A 80 -30.09 20.76 5.61
CA VAL A 80 -31.09 20.25 4.67
C VAL A 80 -31.94 19.14 5.32
N GLY A 81 -31.31 18.18 6.01
CA GLY A 81 -32.00 17.14 6.73
C GLY A 81 -32.93 17.66 7.84
N SER A 82 -32.54 18.74 8.52
CA SER A 82 -33.39 19.39 9.55
C SER A 82 -34.63 20.04 8.94
N LEU A 83 -34.53 20.62 7.76
CA LEU A 83 -35.66 21.20 7.02
C LEU A 83 -36.64 20.12 6.60
N ILE A 84 -36.12 19.02 6.00
CA ILE A 84 -36.95 17.85 5.59
C ILE A 84 -37.64 17.23 6.80
N LYS A 85 -36.97 17.14 7.94
CA LYS A 85 -37.54 16.59 9.18
C LYS A 85 -38.78 17.36 9.67
N HIS A 86 -38.85 18.67 9.46
CA HIS A 86 -40.06 19.45 9.82
C HIS A 86 -41.27 19.00 9.01
N VAL A 87 -41.11 18.72 7.73
CA VAL A 87 -42.16 18.22 6.84
C VAL A 87 -42.61 16.82 7.28
N VAL A 88 -41.68 15.93 7.58
CA VAL A 88 -41.97 14.55 8.00
C VAL A 88 -42.66 14.48 9.36
N ARG A 89 -42.31 15.40 10.28
CA ARG A 89 -43.06 15.51 11.56
C ARG A 89 -44.51 15.90 11.38
N ALA A 90 -44.83 16.75 10.41
CA ALA A 90 -46.22 17.12 10.08
C ALA A 90 -47.03 15.91 9.58
N MET A 91 -46.35 14.88 9.04
CA MET A 91 -46.95 13.64 8.56
C MET A 91 -47.11 12.55 9.66
N MET A 92 -46.98 12.86 10.94
CA MET A 92 -47.04 11.95 12.11
C MET A 92 -45.99 10.83 12.14
N LEU A 93 -44.99 10.87 11.27
CA LEU A 93 -43.89 9.86 11.17
C LEU A 93 -42.70 10.13 12.12
N GLY A 94 -42.82 11.06 13.03
CA GLY A 94 -41.72 11.50 13.90
C GLY A 94 -41.14 10.40 14.82
N ILE A 95 -41.98 9.44 15.25
CA ILE A 95 -41.51 8.33 16.11
C ILE A 95 -40.72 7.30 15.29
N VAL A 96 -41.17 7.02 14.06
CA VAL A 96 -40.48 6.12 13.13
C VAL A 96 -39.12 6.68 12.74
N ASP A 97 -39.04 7.98 12.46
CA ASP A 97 -37.77 8.68 12.17
C ASP A 97 -36.80 8.59 13.35
N ARG A 98 -37.25 8.69 14.59
CA ARG A 98 -36.43 8.54 15.78
C ARG A 98 -35.90 7.13 15.97
N ILE A 99 -36.73 6.12 15.81
CA ILE A 99 -36.36 4.70 15.93
C ILE A 99 -35.34 4.35 14.81
N ALA A 100 -35.63 4.75 13.57
CA ALA A 100 -34.71 4.60 12.46
C ALA A 100 -33.38 5.35 12.71
N GLY A 101 -33.44 6.49 13.40
CA GLY A 101 -32.29 7.26 13.81
C GLY A 101 -31.34 6.50 14.76
N VAL A 102 -31.89 5.66 15.66
CA VAL A 102 -31.06 4.77 16.51
C VAL A 102 -30.25 3.80 15.64
N VAL A 103 -30.93 3.18 14.67
CA VAL A 103 -30.28 2.20 13.76
C VAL A 103 -29.19 2.86 12.91
N VAL A 104 -29.49 4.01 12.33
CA VAL A 104 -28.52 4.76 11.52
C VAL A 104 -27.34 5.25 12.38
N GLY A 105 -27.61 5.78 13.58
CA GLY A 105 -26.56 6.27 14.47
C GLY A 105 -25.65 5.15 15.00
N ALA A 106 -26.27 4.08 15.51
CA ALA A 106 -25.54 2.93 16.03
C ALA A 106 -24.76 2.20 14.91
N GLY A 107 -25.39 1.97 13.76
CA GLY A 107 -24.75 1.32 12.61
C GLY A 107 -23.62 2.16 12.03
N GLY A 108 -23.83 3.47 11.89
CA GLY A 108 -22.78 4.40 11.43
C GLY A 108 -21.58 4.46 12.39
N ALA A 109 -21.83 4.49 13.70
CA ALA A 109 -20.77 4.44 14.71
C ALA A 109 -20.00 3.13 14.66
N LEU A 110 -20.69 2.00 14.45
CA LEU A 110 -20.06 0.70 14.35
C LEU A 110 -19.14 0.62 13.12
N ILE A 111 -19.62 1.09 11.96
CA ILE A 111 -18.81 1.18 10.73
C ILE A 111 -17.62 2.07 10.94
N MET A 112 -17.79 3.23 11.58
CA MET A 112 -16.68 4.17 11.85
C MET A 112 -15.66 3.55 12.81
N CYS A 113 -16.08 2.86 13.87
CA CYS A 113 -15.18 2.14 14.78
C CYS A 113 -14.38 1.07 14.02
N TRP A 114 -15.02 0.34 13.12
CA TRP A 114 -14.37 -0.67 12.30
C TRP A 114 -13.33 -0.07 11.33
N LEU A 115 -13.66 1.04 10.65
CA LEU A 115 -12.70 1.76 9.79
C LEU A 115 -11.52 2.32 10.58
N VAL A 116 -11.79 2.95 11.74
CA VAL A 116 -10.73 3.50 12.61
C VAL A 116 -9.88 2.37 13.19
N ALA A 117 -10.48 1.23 13.58
CA ALA A 117 -9.74 0.08 14.03
C ALA A 117 -8.79 -0.46 12.94
N GLY A 118 -9.25 -0.56 11.68
CA GLY A 118 -8.42 -0.92 10.54
C GLY A 118 -7.21 0.00 10.38
N LEU A 119 -7.40 1.32 10.51
CA LEU A 119 -6.30 2.29 10.47
C LEU A 119 -5.36 2.18 11.69
N LEU A 120 -5.88 1.89 12.88
CA LEU A 120 -5.08 1.78 14.10
C LEU A 120 -4.30 0.46 14.18
N THR A 121 -4.71 -0.60 13.51
CA THR A 121 -3.93 -1.85 13.44
C THR A 121 -2.60 -1.66 12.73
N SER A 122 -2.48 -0.66 11.88
CA SER A 122 -1.23 -0.28 11.19
C SER A 122 -0.30 0.61 12.04
N THR A 123 -0.68 0.95 13.28
CA THR A 123 0.13 1.82 14.14
C THR A 123 1.08 1.05 15.05
N THR A 124 2.16 1.70 15.50
CA THR A 124 3.19 1.11 16.40
C THR A 124 2.73 0.90 17.85
N TRP A 125 1.47 1.15 18.18
CA TRP A 125 0.91 1.00 19.53
C TRP A 125 0.49 -0.44 19.79
N GLY A 126 1.45 -1.30 20.13
CA GLY A 126 1.26 -2.74 20.27
C GLY A 126 0.12 -3.17 21.20
N SER A 127 -0.16 -2.43 22.28
CA SER A 127 -1.28 -2.71 23.20
C SER A 127 -2.65 -2.42 22.56
N VAL A 128 -2.74 -1.39 21.71
CA VAL A 128 -3.96 -1.03 20.99
C VAL A 128 -4.21 -2.05 19.88
N ALA A 129 -3.20 -2.37 19.07
CA ALA A 129 -3.29 -3.36 18.01
C ALA A 129 -3.73 -4.73 18.54
N THR A 130 -3.13 -5.18 19.67
CA THR A 130 -3.51 -6.44 20.33
C THR A 130 -4.95 -6.40 20.86
N GLY A 131 -5.40 -5.25 21.39
CA GLY A 131 -6.77 -5.06 21.85
C GLY A 131 -7.78 -5.13 20.72
N ILE A 132 -7.49 -4.53 19.58
CA ILE A 132 -8.30 -4.55 18.36
C ILE A 132 -8.43 -5.98 17.81
N GLN A 133 -7.31 -6.70 17.70
CA GLN A 133 -7.29 -8.08 17.19
C GLN A 133 -8.09 -9.06 18.07
N LYS A 134 -8.22 -8.78 19.37
CA LYS A 134 -9.02 -9.58 20.33
C LYS A 134 -10.48 -9.15 20.43
N SER A 135 -10.90 -8.14 19.69
CA SER A 135 -12.28 -7.65 19.73
C SER A 135 -13.22 -8.59 18.95
N SER A 136 -14.18 -9.14 19.65
CA SER A 136 -15.22 -10.00 19.06
C SER A 136 -16.21 -9.20 18.19
N ILE A 137 -16.43 -7.94 18.50
CA ILE A 137 -17.29 -7.05 17.71
C ILE A 137 -16.66 -6.78 16.35
N LEU A 138 -15.38 -6.41 16.32
CA LEU A 138 -14.67 -6.15 15.08
C LEU A 138 -14.51 -7.40 14.21
N ALA A 139 -14.17 -8.55 14.82
CA ALA A 139 -14.13 -9.83 14.11
C ALA A 139 -15.48 -10.19 13.46
N SER A 140 -16.60 -9.89 14.12
CA SER A 140 -17.94 -10.09 13.53
C SER A 140 -18.19 -9.12 12.36
N MET A 141 -17.69 -7.90 12.45
CA MET A 141 -17.79 -6.92 11.36
C MET A 141 -16.99 -7.33 10.12
N ASP A 142 -15.80 -7.91 10.31
CA ASP A 142 -14.95 -8.39 9.21
C ASP A 142 -15.63 -9.49 8.37
N HIS A 143 -16.56 -10.25 8.96
CA HIS A 143 -17.36 -11.26 8.23
C HIS A 143 -18.49 -10.65 7.40
N VAL A 144 -19.00 -9.49 7.77
CA VAL A 144 -20.18 -8.84 7.14
C VAL A 144 -19.76 -7.75 6.16
N MET A 145 -18.69 -7.05 6.45
CA MET A 145 -18.19 -5.94 5.63
C MET A 145 -17.20 -6.41 4.57
N PRO A 146 -17.21 -5.79 3.37
CA PRO A 146 -16.15 -6.06 2.41
C PRO A 146 -14.79 -5.62 3.00
N PRO A 147 -13.71 -6.34 2.69
CA PRO A 147 -12.38 -6.02 3.25
C PRO A 147 -12.00 -4.56 3.01
N VAL A 148 -11.57 -3.90 4.08
CA VAL A 148 -11.14 -2.46 4.13
C VAL A 148 -10.17 -2.06 3.01
N PRO A 149 -9.29 -2.93 2.47
CA PRO A 149 -8.39 -2.61 1.37
C PRO A 149 -9.04 -1.97 0.14
N ASN A 150 -10.32 -2.26 -0.13
CA ASN A 150 -11.02 -1.66 -1.28
C ASN A 150 -11.36 -0.17 -1.06
N ILE A 151 -11.52 0.25 0.18
CA ILE A 151 -11.78 1.65 0.53
C ILE A 151 -10.44 2.41 0.60
N GLU A 152 -9.41 1.79 1.16
CA GLU A 152 -8.05 2.36 1.21
C GLU A 152 -7.48 2.57 -0.19
N ALA A 153 -7.56 1.59 -1.09
CA ALA A 153 -7.11 1.74 -2.47
C ALA A 153 -7.82 2.88 -3.20
N LYS A 154 -9.12 3.07 -2.93
CA LYS A 154 -9.90 4.15 -3.55
C LYS A 154 -9.63 5.51 -2.92
N VAL A 155 -9.37 5.56 -1.61
CA VAL A 155 -8.91 6.76 -0.91
C VAL A 155 -7.47 7.10 -1.32
N GLN A 156 -6.58 6.11 -1.42
CA GLN A 156 -5.21 6.29 -1.90
C GLN A 156 -5.17 6.76 -3.36
N SER A 157 -6.03 6.26 -4.25
CA SER A 157 -6.10 6.76 -5.63
C SER A 157 -6.53 8.24 -5.70
N LEU A 158 -7.33 8.72 -4.74
CA LEU A 158 -7.68 10.13 -4.61
C LEU A 158 -6.50 10.97 -4.10
N PHE A 159 -5.63 10.41 -3.25
CA PHE A 159 -4.38 11.07 -2.82
C PHE A 159 -3.28 11.00 -3.89
N HIS A 160 -3.30 9.98 -4.76
CA HIS A 160 -2.36 9.84 -5.86
C HIS A 160 -2.47 10.99 -6.88
N SER A 161 -3.69 11.43 -7.17
CA SER A 161 -3.92 12.65 -7.97
C SER A 161 -3.34 13.93 -7.34
N ALA A 162 -2.93 13.87 -6.07
CA ALA A 162 -2.25 14.94 -5.34
C ALA A 162 -0.71 14.80 -5.31
N GLY A 163 -0.12 13.89 -6.08
CA GLY A 163 1.34 13.74 -6.23
C GLY A 163 2.05 12.98 -5.10
N VAL A 164 1.34 12.10 -4.39
CA VAL A 164 1.96 11.17 -3.42
C VAL A 164 2.18 9.81 -4.12
N PRO A 165 3.43 9.34 -4.28
CA PRO A 165 3.70 8.08 -5.00
C PRO A 165 3.13 6.87 -4.25
N ASN A 166 2.30 6.07 -4.94
CA ASN A 166 1.82 4.77 -4.46
C ASN A 166 2.83 3.65 -4.77
N ILE A 167 3.94 3.62 -4.06
CA ILE A 167 4.97 2.61 -4.32
C ILE A 167 4.84 1.40 -3.38
N PHE A 168 3.83 1.37 -2.51
CA PHE A 168 3.76 0.37 -1.45
C PHE A 168 2.36 -0.24 -1.36
N ALA A 169 2.20 -1.44 -1.93
CA ALA A 169 1.02 -2.27 -1.73
C ALA A 169 1.11 -2.95 -0.35
N ASP A 170 0.06 -2.77 0.46
CA ASP A 170 -0.01 -3.40 1.78
C ASP A 170 -0.02 -4.92 1.69
N VAL A 171 0.98 -5.53 2.29
CA VAL A 171 0.87 -6.90 2.77
C VAL A 171 0.39 -6.81 4.23
N VAL A 172 -0.86 -7.19 4.50
CA VAL A 172 -1.34 -7.38 5.87
C VAL A 172 -0.63 -8.62 6.41
N THR A 173 0.50 -8.40 7.10
CA THR A 173 1.30 -9.48 7.62
C THR A 173 1.11 -9.61 9.13
N PRO A 174 0.95 -10.83 9.65
CA PRO A 174 1.10 -11.06 11.07
C PRO A 174 2.53 -10.67 11.47
N THR A 175 2.67 -9.84 12.49
CA THR A 175 3.99 -9.48 13.03
C THR A 175 4.67 -10.72 13.58
N LEU A 176 5.80 -11.09 13.01
CA LEU A 176 6.66 -12.12 13.58
C LEU A 176 7.23 -11.64 14.92
N PRO A 177 7.41 -12.52 15.92
CA PRO A 177 8.07 -12.13 17.17
C PRO A 177 9.49 -11.63 16.87
N PRO A 178 10.00 -10.62 17.62
CA PRO A 178 11.32 -10.03 17.36
C PRO A 178 12.43 -11.08 17.36
N THR A 179 13.34 -10.98 16.40
CA THR A 179 14.54 -11.84 16.31
C THR A 179 15.63 -11.38 17.27
N VAL A 180 16.41 -12.34 17.76
CA VAL A 180 17.69 -12.04 18.39
C VAL A 180 18.69 -11.70 17.28
N LYS A 181 19.05 -10.43 17.18
CA LYS A 181 20.01 -9.95 16.17
C LYS A 181 21.43 -10.22 16.61
N PRO A 182 22.32 -10.63 15.67
CA PRO A 182 23.74 -10.56 15.94
C PRO A 182 24.16 -9.11 16.22
N ASP A 183 25.00 -8.88 17.21
CA ASP A 183 25.43 -7.54 17.64
C ASP A 183 26.12 -6.70 16.56
N LYS A 184 26.54 -7.30 15.45
CA LYS A 184 27.15 -6.59 14.31
C LYS A 184 26.88 -7.35 13.00
N LEU A 185 26.40 -6.62 11.99
CA LEU A 185 26.52 -7.05 10.61
C LEU A 185 28.00 -7.25 10.27
N GLY A 186 28.40 -8.43 9.85
CA GLY A 186 29.76 -8.71 9.38
C GLY A 186 30.19 -7.73 8.28
N PRO A 187 31.48 -7.53 8.04
CA PRO A 187 31.97 -6.69 6.97
C PRO A 187 31.38 -7.15 5.63
N LEU A 188 31.23 -6.20 4.70
CA LEU A 188 30.93 -6.51 3.30
C LEU A 188 31.93 -7.55 2.83
N VAL A 189 31.45 -8.70 2.37
CA VAL A 189 32.32 -9.65 1.68
C VAL A 189 32.62 -9.04 0.32
N ASP A 190 33.88 -8.71 0.08
CA ASP A 190 34.35 -8.16 -1.20
C ASP A 190 33.89 -9.07 -2.36
N GLY A 191 33.37 -8.46 -3.42
CA GLY A 191 32.88 -9.18 -4.61
C GLY A 191 31.37 -9.37 -4.68
N LEU A 192 30.59 -8.94 -3.68
CA LEU A 192 29.15 -9.03 -3.67
C LEU A 192 28.53 -7.86 -4.45
N GLY A 193 27.96 -8.17 -5.61
CA GLY A 193 27.38 -7.18 -6.50
C GLY A 193 28.46 -6.30 -7.13
N GLN A 194 29.21 -6.83 -8.10
CA GLN A 194 30.05 -6.01 -8.97
C GLN A 194 29.25 -4.80 -9.44
N PRO A 195 29.84 -3.62 -9.61
CA PRO A 195 29.12 -2.41 -9.99
C PRO A 195 28.23 -2.54 -11.23
N GLY A 196 28.51 -3.51 -12.11
CA GLY A 196 27.78 -3.74 -13.36
C GLY A 196 26.55 -4.63 -13.25
N ASN A 197 26.46 -5.54 -12.28
CA ASN A 197 25.37 -6.54 -12.26
C ASN A 197 24.10 -6.13 -11.49
N VAL A 198 24.11 -4.97 -10.82
CA VAL A 198 22.91 -4.29 -10.32
C VAL A 198 22.79 -2.94 -11.01
N VAL A 199 21.70 -2.69 -11.68
CA VAL A 199 21.51 -1.63 -12.67
C VAL A 199 20.26 -0.79 -12.39
N LYS A 200 20.29 0.48 -12.82
CA LYS A 200 19.13 1.37 -12.72
C LYS A 200 18.17 1.14 -13.86
N VAL A 201 16.87 1.12 -13.56
CA VAL A 201 15.78 1.10 -14.54
C VAL A 201 15.05 2.43 -14.52
N LEU A 202 14.82 3.00 -15.70
CA LEU A 202 13.94 4.14 -15.91
C LEU A 202 12.92 3.77 -16.99
N ALA A 203 11.65 4.08 -16.76
CA ALA A 203 10.58 3.79 -17.69
C ALA A 203 9.63 4.99 -17.84
N ASN A 204 9.31 5.36 -19.07
CA ASN A 204 8.48 6.53 -19.38
C ASN A 204 7.73 6.40 -20.71
N GLY A 205 7.01 7.46 -21.09
CA GLY A 205 6.48 7.69 -22.44
C GLY A 205 5.04 7.27 -22.70
N ALA A 206 4.30 6.76 -21.68
CA ALA A 206 2.87 6.49 -21.85
C ALA A 206 2.04 6.88 -20.61
N CYS A 207 2.58 6.71 -19.40
CA CYS A 207 1.94 7.14 -18.17
C CYS A 207 2.32 8.59 -17.84
N ALA A 208 1.52 9.23 -16.96
CA ALA A 208 1.73 10.63 -16.60
C ALA A 208 3.09 10.87 -15.91
N ASP A 209 3.54 9.88 -15.14
CA ASP A 209 4.79 9.95 -14.38
C ASP A 209 5.84 8.99 -14.95
N GLU A 210 7.10 9.43 -14.87
CA GLU A 210 8.24 8.57 -15.09
C GLU A 210 8.39 7.62 -13.90
N SER A 211 8.66 6.34 -14.19
CA SER A 211 8.87 5.31 -13.18
C SER A 211 10.36 4.98 -13.06
N GLU A 212 10.81 4.76 -11.84
CA GLU A 212 12.20 4.43 -11.53
C GLU A 212 12.29 3.16 -10.69
N GLY A 213 13.37 2.43 -10.84
CA GLY A 213 13.64 1.24 -10.06
C GLY A 213 15.05 0.71 -10.25
N THR A 214 15.24 -0.46 -9.70
CA THR A 214 16.48 -1.23 -9.79
C THR A 214 16.22 -2.54 -10.54
N ALA A 215 17.23 -3.09 -11.17
CA ALA A 215 17.24 -4.43 -11.71
C ALA A 215 18.58 -5.10 -11.45
N PHE A 216 18.66 -6.40 -11.64
CA PHE A 216 19.91 -7.14 -11.59
C PHE A 216 19.95 -8.23 -12.66
N TYR A 217 21.15 -8.56 -13.14
CA TYR A 217 21.36 -9.57 -14.16
C TYR A 217 21.05 -10.97 -13.63
N VAL A 218 20.19 -11.70 -14.37
CA VAL A 218 19.84 -13.11 -14.12
C VAL A 218 20.41 -14.03 -15.18
N THR A 219 20.71 -13.50 -16.38
CA THR A 219 21.55 -14.10 -17.42
C THR A 219 22.56 -13.04 -17.86
N SER A 220 23.36 -13.33 -18.91
CA SER A 220 24.32 -12.35 -19.45
C SER A 220 23.66 -11.10 -20.06
N ASP A 221 22.43 -11.20 -20.53
CA ASP A 221 21.73 -10.18 -21.31
C ASP A 221 20.28 -9.94 -20.83
N GLU A 222 19.87 -10.57 -19.73
CA GLU A 222 18.56 -10.35 -19.12
C GLU A 222 18.69 -9.86 -17.67
N VAL A 223 17.92 -8.84 -17.35
CA VAL A 223 17.82 -8.30 -15.98
C VAL A 223 16.41 -8.47 -15.45
N LEU A 224 16.29 -8.74 -14.15
CA LEU A 224 15.04 -8.87 -13.42
C LEU A 224 14.76 -7.59 -12.66
N THR A 225 13.52 -7.11 -12.75
CA THR A 225 12.97 -5.98 -11.98
C THR A 225 11.53 -6.29 -11.56
N ASN A 226 10.85 -5.34 -10.88
CA ASN A 226 9.42 -5.47 -10.63
C ASN A 226 8.58 -5.05 -11.84
N ALA A 227 7.40 -5.66 -11.99
CA ALA A 227 6.47 -5.32 -13.07
C ALA A 227 5.94 -3.89 -12.91
N HIS A 228 5.70 -3.42 -11.69
CA HIS A 228 5.23 -2.06 -11.43
C HIS A 228 6.21 -0.97 -11.89
N VAL A 229 7.51 -1.27 -11.97
CA VAL A 229 8.53 -0.33 -12.46
C VAL A 229 8.35 -0.02 -13.94
N VAL A 230 7.82 -0.96 -14.73
CA VAL A 230 7.66 -0.81 -16.18
C VAL A 230 6.19 -0.77 -16.63
N ALA A 231 5.25 -0.84 -15.69
CA ALA A 231 3.81 -0.93 -15.95
C ALA A 231 3.31 0.21 -16.84
N GLY A 232 2.68 -0.13 -17.97
CA GLY A 232 2.08 0.81 -18.90
C GLY A 232 3.07 1.68 -19.69
N GLN A 233 4.38 1.62 -19.41
CA GLN A 233 5.37 2.48 -20.06
C GLN A 233 5.81 1.94 -21.44
N LYS A 234 6.15 2.87 -22.35
CA LYS A 234 6.58 2.54 -23.72
C LYS A 234 8.10 2.46 -23.88
N HIS A 235 8.80 3.28 -23.13
CA HIS A 235 10.26 3.37 -23.20
C HIS A 235 10.84 2.90 -21.87
N VAL A 236 11.58 1.80 -21.92
CA VAL A 236 12.29 1.25 -20.76
C VAL A 236 13.79 1.31 -21.06
N THR A 237 14.54 1.85 -20.13
CA THR A 237 16.00 1.90 -20.21
C THR A 237 16.64 1.27 -18.98
N VAL A 238 17.78 0.61 -19.20
CA VAL A 238 18.62 0.00 -18.18
C VAL A 238 19.99 0.66 -18.28
N ASN A 239 20.44 1.36 -17.25
CA ASN A 239 21.63 2.20 -17.28
C ASN A 239 21.70 3.13 -18.51
N GLY A 240 20.55 3.67 -18.95
CA GLY A 240 20.43 4.55 -20.09
C GLY A 240 20.36 3.86 -21.46
N ALA A 241 20.58 2.55 -21.56
CA ALA A 241 20.41 1.79 -22.79
C ALA A 241 18.99 1.25 -22.91
N THR A 242 18.40 1.28 -24.12
CA THR A 242 17.06 0.76 -24.39
C THR A 242 16.97 -0.72 -24.06
N ALA A 243 15.91 -1.11 -23.38
CA ALA A 243 15.61 -2.49 -23.01
C ALA A 243 14.26 -2.94 -23.57
N VAL A 244 14.11 -4.24 -23.79
CA VAL A 244 12.88 -4.87 -24.26
C VAL A 244 12.30 -5.70 -23.13
N VAL A 245 10.99 -5.54 -22.85
CA VAL A 245 10.31 -6.34 -21.83
C VAL A 245 10.06 -7.75 -22.40
N ALA A 246 10.75 -8.75 -21.85
CA ALA A 246 10.68 -10.14 -22.29
C ALA A 246 9.64 -10.94 -21.52
N LEU A 247 9.41 -10.60 -20.23
CA LEU A 247 8.35 -11.18 -19.40
C LEU A 247 7.73 -10.08 -18.56
N TYR A 248 6.42 -10.17 -18.35
CA TYR A 248 5.66 -9.26 -17.49
C TYR A 248 4.60 -10.05 -16.71
N ASP A 249 4.81 -10.23 -15.41
CA ASP A 249 3.85 -10.85 -14.49
C ASP A 249 3.32 -9.82 -13.48
N ALA A 250 2.17 -9.27 -13.79
CA ALA A 250 1.47 -8.32 -12.91
C ALA A 250 0.97 -8.94 -11.61
N LYS A 251 0.79 -10.26 -11.56
CA LYS A 251 0.34 -10.98 -10.37
C LYS A 251 1.46 -11.09 -9.33
N ASN A 252 2.63 -11.54 -9.76
CA ASN A 252 3.79 -11.71 -8.90
C ASN A 252 4.68 -10.47 -8.82
N ASP A 253 4.32 -9.40 -9.54
CA ASP A 253 5.09 -8.16 -9.63
C ASP A 253 6.52 -8.38 -10.13
N LEU A 254 6.68 -9.15 -11.21
CA LEU A 254 7.98 -9.46 -11.81
C LEU A 254 8.00 -9.08 -13.30
N ALA A 255 9.13 -8.52 -13.74
CA ALA A 255 9.41 -8.28 -15.16
C ALA A 255 10.85 -8.64 -15.50
N VAL A 256 11.05 -9.29 -16.65
CA VAL A 256 12.38 -9.56 -17.21
C VAL A 256 12.58 -8.62 -18.39
N LEU A 257 13.70 -7.91 -18.35
CA LEU A 257 14.11 -6.97 -19.41
C LEU A 257 15.33 -7.53 -20.13
N ARG A 258 15.27 -7.55 -21.45
CA ARG A 258 16.40 -7.96 -22.30
C ARG A 258 17.17 -6.70 -22.74
N VAL A 259 18.47 -6.75 -22.56
CA VAL A 259 19.39 -5.64 -22.82
C VAL A 259 20.49 -6.06 -23.79
N HIS A 260 21.07 -5.09 -24.49
CA HIS A 260 22.21 -5.36 -25.39
C HIS A 260 23.58 -5.32 -24.66
N GLN A 261 23.58 -4.96 -23.40
CA GLN A 261 24.76 -5.01 -22.54
C GLN A 261 24.92 -6.38 -21.95
N SER A 262 26.14 -6.83 -21.71
CA SER A 262 26.39 -8.14 -21.12
C SER A 262 27.21 -7.99 -19.84
N GLU A 263 26.66 -8.56 -18.76
CA GLU A 263 27.29 -8.58 -17.44
C GLU A 263 27.16 -9.97 -16.80
N SER A 264 27.97 -10.21 -15.78
CA SER A 264 27.88 -11.48 -15.04
C SER A 264 26.59 -11.55 -14.22
N PRO A 265 25.77 -12.61 -14.36
CA PRO A 265 24.54 -12.76 -13.61
C PRO A 265 24.80 -13.00 -12.13
N LEU A 266 23.88 -12.55 -11.28
CA LEU A 266 23.86 -12.92 -9.87
C LEU A 266 23.32 -14.35 -9.72
N SER A 267 23.99 -15.13 -8.87
CA SER A 267 23.51 -16.48 -8.54
C SER A 267 22.45 -16.44 -7.44
N PHE A 268 21.49 -17.35 -7.52
CA PHE A 268 20.45 -17.47 -6.50
C PHE A 268 20.90 -18.32 -5.32
N LEU A 269 20.31 -18.09 -4.16
CA LEU A 269 20.51 -18.90 -2.97
C LEU A 269 19.94 -20.30 -3.20
N SER A 270 20.56 -21.32 -2.64
CA SER A 270 20.13 -22.72 -2.81
C SER A 270 19.08 -23.17 -1.79
N SER A 271 18.93 -22.43 -0.71
CA SER A 271 17.97 -22.72 0.38
C SER A 271 17.57 -21.43 1.07
N GLU A 272 16.38 -21.42 1.66
CA GLU A 272 15.90 -20.30 2.46
C GLU A 272 16.88 -19.97 3.60
N PRO A 273 17.19 -18.68 3.83
CA PRO A 273 18.06 -18.27 4.93
C PRO A 273 17.39 -18.51 6.28
N SER A 274 18.21 -18.75 7.30
CA SER A 274 17.70 -18.81 8.68
C SER A 274 17.33 -17.43 9.17
N ARG A 275 16.32 -17.35 10.01
CA ARG A 275 15.89 -16.11 10.64
C ARG A 275 17.05 -15.43 11.39
N GLY A 276 17.17 -14.10 11.27
CA GLY A 276 18.29 -13.32 11.78
C GLY A 276 19.54 -13.33 10.90
N THR A 277 19.49 -14.01 9.74
CA THR A 277 20.59 -13.95 8.75
C THR A 277 20.75 -12.54 8.23
N ALA A 278 22.00 -12.06 8.17
CA ALA A 278 22.35 -10.77 7.60
C ALA A 278 22.04 -10.73 6.11
N VAL A 279 21.32 -9.71 5.67
CA VAL A 279 20.99 -9.45 4.27
C VAL A 279 21.53 -8.08 3.83
N ARG A 280 21.64 -7.89 2.53
CA ARG A 280 21.96 -6.61 1.90
C ARG A 280 21.03 -6.39 0.72
N VAL A 281 20.46 -5.20 0.67
CA VAL A 281 19.70 -4.71 -0.48
C VAL A 281 20.60 -3.72 -1.23
N ILE A 282 20.81 -3.96 -2.52
CA ILE A 282 21.61 -3.08 -3.37
C ILE A 282 20.70 -2.48 -4.44
N GLY A 283 20.67 -1.16 -4.53
CA GLY A 283 19.80 -0.48 -5.49
C GLY A 283 20.07 0.99 -5.68
N PHE A 284 19.13 1.68 -6.33
CA PHE A 284 19.23 3.09 -6.71
C PHE A 284 18.08 3.91 -6.10
N PRO A 285 18.03 4.09 -4.76
CA PRO A 285 16.94 4.79 -4.11
C PRO A 285 16.87 6.25 -4.58
N LEU A 286 15.62 6.76 -4.72
CA LEU A 286 15.29 8.15 -5.05
C LEU A 286 16.00 8.64 -6.33
N ASN A 287 16.07 7.79 -7.35
CA ASN A 287 16.82 8.03 -8.60
C ASN A 287 18.29 8.42 -8.38
N GLY A 288 18.81 8.16 -7.20
CA GLY A 288 20.15 8.53 -6.77
C GLY A 288 21.26 7.59 -7.29
N SER A 289 22.41 7.67 -6.62
CA SER A 289 23.52 6.76 -6.83
C SER A 289 23.21 5.38 -6.26
N ARG A 290 23.95 4.36 -6.74
CA ARG A 290 23.90 3.02 -6.18
C ARG A 290 24.21 3.05 -4.68
N THR A 291 23.34 2.45 -3.88
CA THR A 291 23.52 2.33 -2.43
C THR A 291 23.34 0.89 -1.97
N GLU A 292 23.83 0.61 -0.78
CA GLU A 292 23.66 -0.66 -0.09
C GLU A 292 22.96 -0.40 1.24
N ALA A 293 21.86 -1.10 1.47
CA ALA A 293 21.12 -1.08 2.71
C ALA A 293 21.32 -2.43 3.44
N PRO A 294 22.01 -2.43 4.58
CA PRO A 294 22.15 -3.63 5.40
C PRO A 294 20.88 -3.90 6.18
N GLY A 295 20.61 -5.18 6.46
CA GLY A 295 19.45 -5.60 7.24
C GLY A 295 19.52 -7.06 7.65
N TYR A 296 18.37 -7.58 8.09
CA TYR A 296 18.22 -8.95 8.55
C TYR A 296 17.00 -9.61 7.93
N TYR A 297 17.09 -10.90 7.67
CA TYR A 297 15.98 -11.73 7.28
C TYR A 297 15.15 -12.11 8.51
N GLU A 298 13.87 -11.74 8.51
CA GLU A 298 12.96 -12.00 9.63
C GLU A 298 12.09 -13.26 9.43
N GLY A 299 11.98 -13.75 8.19
CA GLY A 299 11.23 -14.96 7.85
C GLY A 299 10.41 -14.81 6.59
N GLU A 300 9.66 -15.84 6.23
CA GLU A 300 8.63 -15.79 5.21
C GLU A 300 7.26 -15.51 5.84
N LEU A 301 6.50 -14.64 5.16
CA LEU A 301 5.12 -14.35 5.50
C LEU A 301 4.22 -14.77 4.34
N THR A 302 3.21 -15.56 4.65
CA THR A 302 2.19 -15.95 3.67
C THR A 302 0.85 -15.35 4.07
N GLY A 303 0.25 -14.60 3.17
CA GLY A 303 -1.00 -13.90 3.42
C GLY A 303 -1.78 -13.60 2.16
N ALA A 304 -2.93 -12.94 2.32
CA ALA A 304 -3.70 -12.45 1.19
C ALA A 304 -3.02 -11.20 0.62
N GLY A 305 -2.65 -11.25 -0.65
CA GLY A 305 -2.05 -10.15 -1.41
C GLY A 305 -2.80 -9.88 -2.70
N ARG A 306 -2.51 -8.77 -3.34
CA ARG A 306 -3.05 -8.39 -4.64
C ARG A 306 -1.91 -8.17 -5.62
N GLY A 307 -2.20 -8.38 -6.91
CA GLY A 307 -1.31 -7.95 -7.98
C GLY A 307 -1.28 -6.42 -8.10
N ILE A 308 -0.34 -5.91 -8.86
CA ILE A 308 -0.07 -4.47 -8.99
C ILE A 308 -1.26 -3.63 -9.49
N TYR A 309 -2.24 -4.23 -10.15
CA TYR A 309 -3.49 -3.58 -10.59
C TYR A 309 -4.63 -3.73 -9.58
N ASN A 310 -4.38 -4.25 -8.40
CA ASN A 310 -5.35 -4.38 -7.30
C ASN A 310 -6.64 -5.17 -7.64
N GLN A 311 -6.62 -5.98 -8.71
CA GLN A 311 -7.82 -6.60 -9.27
C GLN A 311 -8.22 -7.91 -8.58
N THR A 312 -7.25 -8.72 -8.16
CA THR A 312 -7.52 -10.08 -7.67
C THR A 312 -6.76 -10.35 -6.38
N LEU A 313 -7.48 -10.84 -5.38
CA LEU A 313 -6.89 -11.34 -4.13
C LEU A 313 -6.36 -12.76 -4.35
N PHE A 314 -5.13 -13.03 -3.95
CA PHE A 314 -4.52 -14.36 -4.00
C PHE A 314 -3.60 -14.56 -2.78
N ILE A 315 -3.23 -15.80 -2.53
CA ILE A 315 -2.25 -16.11 -1.49
C ILE A 315 -0.87 -15.76 -2.02
N LYS A 316 -0.17 -14.89 -1.32
CA LYS A 316 1.17 -14.41 -1.65
C LYS A 316 2.12 -14.74 -0.51
N THR A 317 3.31 -15.20 -0.86
CA THR A 317 4.42 -15.36 0.08
C THR A 317 5.45 -14.28 -0.20
N VAL A 318 5.92 -13.62 0.85
CA VAL A 318 6.97 -12.59 0.81
C VAL A 318 8.01 -12.85 1.88
N LEU A 319 9.24 -12.43 1.63
CA LEU A 319 10.29 -12.37 2.65
C LEU A 319 10.06 -11.10 3.49
N ASP A 320 10.04 -11.26 4.80
CA ASP A 320 10.04 -10.18 5.77
C ASP A 320 11.48 -9.81 6.13
N LEU A 321 11.82 -8.55 5.92
CA LEU A 321 13.18 -8.06 6.03
C LEU A 321 13.21 -6.83 6.95
N GLU A 322 14.02 -6.87 7.97
CA GLU A 322 14.37 -5.64 8.68
C GLU A 322 15.46 -4.89 7.90
N VAL A 323 15.02 -4.06 6.96
CA VAL A 323 15.88 -3.26 6.08
C VAL A 323 15.18 -1.96 5.72
N ASN A 324 15.93 -0.88 5.66
CA ASN A 324 15.37 0.41 5.22
C ASN A 324 15.29 0.46 3.69
N VAL A 325 14.07 0.35 3.17
CA VAL A 325 13.76 0.42 1.74
C VAL A 325 13.16 1.79 1.41
N ASN A 326 13.60 2.38 0.31
CA ASN A 326 13.10 3.65 -0.21
C ASN A 326 12.61 3.48 -1.67
N PRO A 327 11.78 4.42 -2.19
CA PRO A 327 11.45 4.48 -3.61
C PRO A 327 12.72 4.35 -4.48
N GLY A 328 12.66 3.59 -5.59
CA GLY A 328 13.81 3.24 -6.41
C GLY A 328 14.54 1.96 -5.98
N ASN A 329 14.32 1.43 -4.77
CA ASN A 329 14.78 0.10 -4.38
C ASN A 329 13.88 -1.03 -4.93
N SER A 330 12.72 -0.74 -5.48
CA SER A 330 11.92 -1.73 -6.20
C SER A 330 12.76 -2.42 -7.28
N GLY A 331 12.80 -3.76 -7.28
CA GLY A 331 13.64 -4.53 -8.17
C GLY A 331 15.08 -4.77 -7.67
N SER A 332 15.45 -4.27 -6.49
CA SER A 332 16.75 -4.52 -5.87
C SER A 332 16.90 -5.99 -5.45
N PRO A 333 18.04 -6.64 -5.69
CA PRO A 333 18.32 -7.95 -5.13
C PRO A 333 18.48 -7.89 -3.62
N VAL A 334 17.89 -8.85 -2.92
CA VAL A 334 18.17 -9.16 -1.52
C VAL A 334 19.26 -10.21 -1.48
N LEU A 335 20.43 -9.87 -0.98
CA LEU A 335 21.61 -10.71 -1.03
C LEU A 335 21.94 -11.29 0.35
N VAL A 336 22.16 -12.60 0.39
CA VAL A 336 22.72 -13.37 1.50
C VAL A 336 24.03 -13.98 1.04
N GLY A 337 25.15 -13.60 1.63
CA GLY A 337 26.46 -14.10 1.23
C GLY A 337 26.75 -13.95 -0.28
N GLY A 338 26.20 -12.91 -0.94
CA GLY A 338 26.36 -12.61 -2.36
C GLY A 338 25.40 -13.33 -3.31
N ARG A 339 24.50 -14.08 -2.78
CA ARG A 339 23.50 -14.81 -3.57
C ARG A 339 22.12 -14.23 -3.36
N VAL A 340 21.32 -14.18 -4.39
CA VAL A 340 19.97 -13.64 -4.39
C VAL A 340 19.03 -14.56 -3.60
N ALA A 341 18.46 -14.06 -2.52
CA ALA A 341 17.39 -14.68 -1.76
C ALA A 341 16.00 -14.23 -2.23
N GLY A 342 15.93 -13.02 -2.81
CA GLY A 342 14.68 -12.44 -3.30
C GLY A 342 14.90 -11.11 -3.99
N ILE A 343 13.81 -10.48 -4.41
CA ILE A 343 13.78 -9.15 -5.04
C ILE A 343 12.86 -8.23 -4.22
N VAL A 344 13.34 -7.05 -3.86
CA VAL A 344 12.56 -6.05 -3.11
C VAL A 344 11.33 -5.65 -3.92
N GLU A 345 10.18 -5.72 -3.30
CA GLU A 345 8.90 -5.35 -3.88
C GLU A 345 8.31 -4.09 -3.23
N SER A 346 8.28 -4.06 -1.90
CA SER A 346 7.60 -2.99 -1.16
C SER A 346 8.22 -2.79 0.23
N LYS A 347 7.76 -1.75 0.93
CA LYS A 347 8.06 -1.58 2.36
C LYS A 347 6.79 -1.55 3.18
N SER A 348 6.91 -1.80 4.47
CA SER A 348 5.81 -1.65 5.41
C SER A 348 5.37 -0.19 5.52
N ILE A 349 4.06 0.05 5.50
CA ILE A 349 3.46 1.38 5.73
C ILE A 349 3.58 1.76 7.21
N SER A 350 3.52 0.78 8.10
CA SER A 350 3.52 0.99 9.55
C SER A 350 4.92 1.05 10.17
N GLN A 351 5.93 0.46 9.52
CA GLN A 351 7.29 0.34 10.07
C GLN A 351 8.33 0.68 8.99
N THR A 352 8.96 1.83 9.11
CA THR A 352 9.92 2.33 8.11
C THR A 352 11.18 1.47 7.96
N SER A 353 11.48 0.61 8.93
CA SER A 353 12.61 -0.33 8.91
C SER A 353 12.27 -1.70 8.35
N ILE A 354 11.02 -1.96 7.93
CA ILE A 354 10.60 -3.25 7.37
C ILE A 354 10.39 -3.12 5.86
N GLY A 355 11.04 -4.01 5.13
CA GLY A 355 10.86 -4.20 3.68
C GLY A 355 10.33 -5.60 3.38
N TYR A 356 9.61 -5.74 2.28
CA TYR A 356 9.12 -7.01 1.77
C TYR A 356 9.77 -7.34 0.43
N ALA A 357 10.09 -8.61 0.24
CA ALA A 357 10.68 -9.07 -1.01
C ALA A 357 9.97 -10.33 -1.53
N ILE A 358 9.93 -10.49 -2.83
CA ILE A 358 9.46 -11.69 -3.51
C ILE A 358 10.56 -12.76 -3.37
N PRO A 359 10.25 -13.96 -2.87
CA PRO A 359 11.24 -15.02 -2.67
C PRO A 359 11.78 -15.58 -3.98
N ASP A 360 12.99 -16.14 -3.95
CA ASP A 360 13.66 -16.71 -5.11
C ASP A 360 12.89 -17.87 -5.75
N SER A 361 12.09 -18.60 -4.98
CA SER A 361 11.21 -19.68 -5.48
C SER A 361 10.18 -19.16 -6.48
N VAL A 362 9.58 -17.99 -6.23
CA VAL A 362 8.63 -17.34 -7.16
C VAL A 362 9.38 -16.80 -8.37
N ILE A 363 10.55 -16.17 -8.15
CA ILE A 363 11.40 -15.65 -9.22
C ILE A 363 11.79 -16.76 -10.21
N ARG A 364 12.29 -17.90 -9.72
CA ARG A 364 12.69 -19.02 -10.57
C ARG A 364 11.51 -19.58 -11.39
N ALA A 365 10.32 -19.63 -10.78
CA ALA A 365 9.12 -20.09 -11.49
C ALA A 365 8.73 -19.16 -12.65
N ASP A 366 8.97 -17.86 -12.52
CA ASP A 366 8.69 -16.89 -13.59
C ASP A 366 9.83 -16.83 -14.61
N LEU A 367 11.09 -16.88 -14.20
CA LEU A 367 12.22 -16.97 -15.14
C LEU A 367 12.10 -18.19 -16.07
N ALA A 368 11.59 -19.32 -15.57
CA ALA A 368 11.33 -20.50 -16.39
C ALA A 368 10.27 -20.31 -17.48
N LYS A 369 9.43 -19.28 -17.37
CA LYS A 369 8.39 -18.90 -18.36
C LYS A 369 8.88 -17.83 -19.35
N THR A 370 10.07 -17.26 -19.15
CA THR A 370 10.57 -16.18 -20.02
C THR A 370 10.83 -16.73 -21.42
N PRO A 371 10.18 -16.19 -22.48
CA PRO A 371 10.42 -16.66 -23.83
C PRO A 371 11.82 -16.27 -24.30
N ALA A 372 12.46 -17.14 -25.08
CA ALA A 372 13.82 -16.93 -25.60
C ALA A 372 13.91 -15.69 -26.51
N THR A 373 12.82 -15.30 -27.18
CA THR A 373 12.77 -14.15 -28.09
C THR A 373 11.44 -13.43 -27.97
N GLY A 374 11.38 -12.18 -28.49
CA GLY A 374 10.18 -11.37 -28.53
C GLY A 374 10.04 -10.39 -27.38
N SER A 375 8.95 -9.65 -27.39
CA SER A 375 8.57 -8.68 -26.37
C SER A 375 7.13 -8.89 -25.95
N VAL A 376 6.83 -8.53 -24.70
CA VAL A 376 5.47 -8.57 -24.16
C VAL A 376 5.00 -7.15 -23.80
N SER A 377 3.67 -6.96 -23.77
CA SER A 377 3.08 -5.70 -23.36
C SER A 377 3.24 -5.49 -21.84
N THR A 378 3.51 -4.25 -21.44
CA THR A 378 3.52 -3.78 -20.05
C THR A 378 2.11 -3.45 -19.54
N GLN A 379 1.07 -3.78 -20.31
CA GLN A 379 -0.35 -3.57 -20.03
C GLN A 379 -0.71 -2.06 -19.89
N THR A 380 -1.47 -1.70 -18.85
CA THR A 380 -1.91 -0.33 -18.58
C THR A 380 -1.06 0.33 -17.51
N CYS A 381 -1.15 1.66 -17.42
CA CYS A 381 -0.59 2.39 -16.30
C CYS A 381 -1.20 1.90 -14.97
N LEU A 382 -0.45 1.99 -13.90
CA LEU A 382 -0.95 1.71 -12.57
C LEU A 382 -2.09 2.68 -12.20
N PRO A 383 -3.09 2.22 -11.44
CA PRO A 383 -4.25 3.03 -11.05
C PRO A 383 -3.90 4.16 -10.11
#